data_d262da67cd5f14bd98b0f4fa6bb19da7
#
_entry.id   d262da67cd5f14bd98b0f4fa6bb19da7
#
_cell.length_a   1.000
_cell.length_b   1.000
_cell.length_c   1.000
_cell.angle_alpha   90.00
_cell.angle_beta   90.00
_cell.angle_gamma   90.00
#
_symmetry.space_group_name_H-M   'P 1'
#
loop_
_entity.id
_entity.type
_entity.pdbx_description
1 polymer ?
#
loop_
_entity_poly.entity_id
_entity_poly.type
_entity_poly.pdbx_seq_one_letter_code
_entity_poly.pdbx_strand_id
1 'polypeptide(L)'
;MALILTYLNKMKLKYKSHFVHGFSEVTIPFDKEAFSEFKYGNITNAKNMAQEMFHYFKSNFRNSCQNKDIIIYSSPYDKIPTSSLFLTQYFYELLKNEFNKNNIFLDKIDRINTYAEDYGLMTAKERLALISNDTYSFNKKPNNDSILIFIDDISITGTHQIVIENLIENLEIKNDIVFLYYAKLIDKTNPKIESYLNSYKIKSVDDLVNLIKSSSFQFTTRTIKFILSLNNSDFLTFINSFHNTEFDLLGELIKLALSNKYEKMDCYKDNLNQLINLQKRTVYA
;
A
#
# COMPACT_ATOMS: atom_id res chain seq x y z
N MET A 1 -32.97 -4.35 18.89
CA MET A 1 -31.87 -3.36 18.69
C MET A 1 -30.72 -3.57 19.67
N ALA A 2 -30.94 -3.73 20.99
CA ALA A 2 -29.87 -3.97 21.97
C ALA A 2 -29.09 -5.30 21.74
N LEU A 3 -29.77 -6.38 21.38
CA LEU A 3 -29.15 -7.69 21.08
C LEU A 3 -28.25 -7.64 19.82
N ILE A 4 -28.64 -6.91 18.80
CA ILE A 4 -27.85 -6.72 17.58
C ILE A 4 -26.60 -5.87 17.88
N LEU A 5 -26.72 -4.81 18.68
CA LEU A 5 -25.59 -4.01 19.14
C LEU A 5 -24.62 -4.81 20.04
N THR A 6 -25.14 -5.70 20.88
CA THR A 6 -24.32 -6.59 21.74
C THR A 6 -23.62 -7.66 20.89
N TYR A 7 -24.26 -8.16 19.84
CA TYR A 7 -23.68 -9.12 18.90
C TYR A 7 -22.59 -8.47 18.05
N LEU A 8 -22.85 -7.28 17.50
CA LEU A 8 -21.86 -6.47 16.75
C LEU A 8 -20.67 -6.06 17.62
N ASN A 9 -20.91 -5.72 18.89
CA ASN A 9 -19.81 -5.42 19.83
C ASN A 9 -18.99 -6.65 20.20
N LYS A 10 -19.59 -7.84 20.30
CA LYS A 10 -18.85 -9.10 20.51
C LYS A 10 -18.01 -9.51 19.31
N MET A 11 -18.49 -9.27 18.06
CA MET A 11 -17.71 -9.53 16.85
C MET A 11 -16.56 -8.51 16.68
N LYS A 12 -16.79 -7.22 17.00
CA LYS A 12 -15.73 -6.18 16.94
C LYS A 12 -14.54 -6.44 17.87
N LEU A 13 -14.70 -7.24 18.91
CA LEU A 13 -13.58 -7.65 19.79
C LEU A 13 -12.68 -8.73 19.18
N LYS A 14 -13.09 -9.37 18.08
CA LYS A 14 -12.35 -10.46 17.42
C LYS A 14 -11.13 -9.94 16.64
N TYR A 15 -11.18 -8.72 16.11
CA TYR A 15 -10.16 -8.18 15.25
C TYR A 15 -9.38 -7.07 15.97
N LYS A 16 -8.14 -7.37 16.39
CA LYS A 16 -7.27 -6.38 17.03
C LYS A 16 -6.27 -5.84 16.01
N SER A 17 -6.16 -4.51 15.95
CA SER A 17 -5.06 -3.89 15.24
C SER A 17 -3.83 -3.81 16.13
N HIS A 18 -2.72 -4.22 15.58
CA HIS A 18 -1.38 -4.12 16.16
C HIS A 18 -0.54 -3.15 15.33
N PHE A 19 0.36 -2.44 15.95
CA PHE A 19 1.22 -1.46 15.29
C PHE A 19 2.57 -1.36 15.98
N VAL A 20 3.61 -1.05 15.22
CA VAL A 20 4.97 -0.84 15.75
C VAL A 20 5.04 0.53 16.40
N HIS A 21 4.59 1.57 15.70
CA HIS A 21 4.65 2.96 16.15
C HIS A 21 3.27 3.58 16.33
N GLY A 22 2.93 3.97 17.57
CA GLY A 22 1.81 4.88 17.81
C GLY A 22 2.29 6.33 17.59
N PHE A 23 1.57 7.13 16.81
CA PHE A 23 1.95 8.51 16.54
C PHE A 23 0.79 9.49 16.64
N SER A 24 1.14 10.77 16.79
CA SER A 24 0.21 11.91 16.78
C SER A 24 0.75 13.01 15.86
N GLU A 25 0.01 14.10 15.68
CA GLU A 25 0.51 15.27 14.95
C GLU A 25 1.79 15.87 15.58
N VAL A 26 1.89 15.79 16.89
CA VAL A 26 3.01 16.38 17.65
C VAL A 26 4.20 15.43 17.75
N THR A 27 3.94 14.13 17.80
CA THR A 27 4.97 13.12 18.02
C THR A 27 4.92 12.04 16.94
N ILE A 28 5.95 12.00 16.09
CA ILE A 28 6.12 11.00 15.05
C ILE A 28 7.41 10.24 15.35
N PRO A 29 7.34 9.02 15.92
CA PRO A 29 8.50 8.28 16.44
C PRO A 29 9.26 7.48 15.38
N PHE A 30 9.05 7.74 14.10
CA PHE A 30 9.73 7.09 12.97
C PHE A 30 10.29 8.13 12.00
N ASP A 31 11.19 7.70 11.12
CA ASP A 31 11.80 8.55 10.11
C ASP A 31 10.78 8.92 9.02
N LYS A 32 10.40 10.20 8.97
CA LYS A 32 9.43 10.76 8.03
C LYS A 32 9.97 10.81 6.58
N GLU A 33 11.28 11.03 6.41
CA GLU A 33 11.92 11.04 5.10
C GLU A 33 11.90 9.63 4.52
N ALA A 34 12.37 8.65 5.29
CA ALA A 34 12.35 7.24 4.90
C ALA A 34 10.92 6.75 4.61
N PHE A 35 9.93 7.17 5.43
CA PHE A 35 8.52 6.84 5.18
C PHE A 35 8.01 7.44 3.87
N SER A 36 8.29 8.72 3.62
CA SER A 36 7.89 9.39 2.38
C SER A 36 8.51 8.71 1.15
N GLU A 37 9.80 8.46 1.15
CA GLU A 37 10.48 7.75 0.06
C GLU A 37 9.93 6.33 -0.15
N PHE A 38 9.65 5.59 0.92
CA PHE A 38 9.00 4.30 0.87
C PHE A 38 7.65 4.37 0.13
N LYS A 39 6.82 5.37 0.41
CA LYS A 39 5.53 5.56 -0.28
C LYS A 39 5.69 5.77 -1.78
N TYR A 40 6.81 6.32 -2.21
CA TYR A 40 7.15 6.53 -3.63
C TYR A 40 8.02 5.41 -4.22
N GLY A 41 8.29 4.33 -3.50
CA GLY A 41 8.90 3.12 -4.06
C GLY A 41 10.35 2.85 -3.68
N ASN A 42 10.87 3.46 -2.59
CA ASN A 42 12.16 3.09 -2.02
C ASN A 42 12.07 1.72 -1.34
N ILE A 43 12.66 0.71 -1.97
CA ILE A 43 12.61 -0.68 -1.51
C ILE A 43 13.51 -0.93 -0.28
N THR A 44 14.61 -0.19 -0.15
CA THR A 44 15.47 -0.27 1.03
C THR A 44 14.71 0.15 2.28
N ASN A 45 13.93 1.24 2.19
CA ASN A 45 13.10 1.69 3.30
C ASN A 45 11.97 0.68 3.60
N ALA A 46 11.36 0.08 2.57
CA ALA A 46 10.38 -1.00 2.75
C ALA A 46 10.98 -2.18 3.55
N LYS A 47 12.21 -2.58 3.23
CA LYS A 47 12.94 -3.65 3.92
C LYS A 47 13.22 -3.32 5.39
N ASN A 48 13.67 -2.11 5.67
CA ASN A 48 13.97 -1.67 7.04
C ASN A 48 12.69 -1.66 7.89
N MET A 49 11.60 -1.09 7.37
CA MET A 49 10.30 -1.09 8.04
C MET A 49 9.76 -2.51 8.25
N ALA A 50 9.93 -3.42 7.28
CA ALA A 50 9.55 -4.81 7.42
C ALA A 50 10.33 -5.52 8.53
N GLN A 51 11.60 -5.20 8.74
CA GLN A 51 12.41 -5.73 9.85
C GLN A 51 11.86 -5.29 11.20
N GLU A 52 11.50 -4.02 11.37
CA GLU A 52 10.89 -3.53 12.60
C GLU A 52 9.55 -4.22 12.89
N MET A 53 8.69 -4.33 11.86
CA MET A 53 7.41 -5.05 11.98
C MET A 53 7.60 -6.53 12.32
N PHE A 54 8.60 -7.17 11.72
CA PHE A 54 8.92 -8.56 12.01
C PHE A 54 9.40 -8.77 13.45
N HIS A 55 10.26 -7.89 13.97
CA HIS A 55 10.69 -7.95 15.36
C HIS A 55 9.51 -7.79 16.34
N TYR A 56 8.63 -6.84 16.05
CA TYR A 56 7.39 -6.66 16.82
C TYR A 56 6.51 -7.92 16.77
N PHE A 57 6.27 -8.46 15.57
CA PHE A 57 5.45 -9.65 15.37
C PHE A 57 6.03 -10.87 16.08
N LYS A 58 7.32 -11.12 15.94
CA LYS A 58 8.02 -12.22 16.59
C LYS A 58 7.88 -12.19 18.10
N SER A 59 8.00 -11.00 18.70
CA SER A 59 7.88 -10.83 20.15
C SER A 59 6.46 -11.07 20.67
N ASN A 60 5.43 -10.80 19.86
CA ASN A 60 4.05 -10.83 20.31
C ASN A 60 3.27 -12.07 19.85
N PHE A 61 3.64 -12.70 18.72
CA PHE A 61 2.80 -13.70 18.05
C PHE A 61 3.50 -15.02 17.77
N ARG A 62 4.79 -15.17 18.08
CA ARG A 62 5.55 -16.38 17.78
C ARG A 62 4.85 -17.67 18.22
N ASN A 63 4.33 -17.69 19.45
CA ASN A 63 3.68 -18.88 20.01
C ASN A 63 2.33 -19.18 19.35
N SER A 64 1.60 -18.14 18.92
CA SER A 64 0.31 -18.30 18.24
C SER A 64 0.43 -18.89 16.83
N CYS A 65 1.61 -18.75 16.23
CA CYS A 65 1.90 -19.22 14.87
C CYS A 65 2.47 -20.64 14.82
N GLN A 66 2.71 -21.28 15.97
CA GLN A 66 3.20 -22.66 16.01
C GLN A 66 2.12 -23.61 15.46
N ASN A 67 2.54 -24.47 14.53
CA ASN A 67 1.70 -25.54 13.94
C ASN A 67 0.47 -25.07 13.12
N LYS A 68 0.39 -23.80 12.74
CA LYS A 68 -0.63 -23.28 11.83
C LYS A 68 -0.04 -22.81 10.53
N ASP A 69 -0.81 -22.92 9.47
CA ASP A 69 -0.51 -22.24 8.21
C ASP A 69 -0.66 -20.72 8.40
N ILE A 70 0.16 -19.95 7.70
CA ILE A 70 0.13 -18.49 7.76
C ILE A 70 -0.13 -17.96 6.36
N ILE A 71 -1.16 -17.14 6.20
CA ILE A 71 -1.44 -16.45 4.94
C ILE A 71 -1.30 -14.95 5.19
N ILE A 72 -0.45 -14.30 4.41
CA ILE A 72 -0.13 -12.90 4.55
C ILE A 72 -0.74 -12.14 3.37
N TYR A 73 -1.42 -11.05 3.66
CA TYR A 73 -2.04 -10.16 2.69
C TYR A 73 -1.47 -8.74 2.86
N SER A 74 -1.16 -8.09 1.73
CA SER A 74 -0.92 -6.64 1.69
C SER A 74 -2.24 -5.88 1.60
N SER A 75 -2.18 -4.54 1.69
CA SER A 75 -3.30 -3.68 1.29
C SER A 75 -3.76 -4.03 -0.12
N PRO A 76 -5.09 -4.05 -0.37
CA PRO A 76 -5.66 -4.38 -1.67
C PRO A 76 -5.19 -3.44 -2.78
N TYR A 77 -4.87 -4.00 -3.95
CA TYR A 77 -4.52 -3.25 -5.16
C TYR A 77 -5.02 -3.97 -6.42
N ASP A 78 -5.16 -3.27 -7.54
CA ASP A 78 -5.56 -3.87 -8.82
C ASP A 78 -4.33 -4.43 -9.56
N LYS A 79 -3.71 -3.65 -10.44
CA LYS A 79 -2.55 -4.08 -11.26
C LYS A 79 -1.24 -3.47 -10.78
N ILE A 80 -1.26 -2.21 -10.39
CA ILE A 80 -0.06 -1.52 -9.92
C ILE A 80 0.05 -1.70 -8.40
N PRO A 81 1.20 -2.17 -7.89
CA PRO A 81 1.38 -2.37 -6.46
C PRO A 81 1.30 -1.06 -5.67
N THR A 82 0.82 -1.17 -4.44
CA THR A 82 1.03 -0.14 -3.43
C THR A 82 2.38 -0.36 -2.74
N SER A 83 2.91 0.65 -2.05
CA SER A 83 4.13 0.51 -1.26
C SER A 83 4.02 -0.60 -0.21
N SER A 84 2.83 -0.80 0.36
CA SER A 84 2.59 -1.86 1.36
C SER A 84 2.81 -3.28 0.82
N LEU A 85 2.73 -3.51 -0.50
CA LEU A 85 3.08 -4.81 -1.07
C LEU A 85 4.56 -5.12 -0.85
N PHE A 86 5.46 -4.17 -1.13
CA PHE A 86 6.90 -4.37 -0.94
C PHE A 86 7.25 -4.61 0.53
N LEU A 87 6.65 -3.83 1.42
CA LEU A 87 6.73 -4.05 2.87
C LEU A 87 6.32 -5.49 3.24
N THR A 88 5.18 -5.94 2.71
CA THR A 88 4.63 -7.27 2.97
C THR A 88 5.50 -8.38 2.42
N GLN A 89 6.09 -8.22 1.23
CA GLN A 89 7.00 -9.20 0.63
C GLN A 89 8.25 -9.41 1.50
N TYR A 90 8.88 -8.33 1.98
CA TYR A 90 10.03 -8.45 2.88
C TYR A 90 9.66 -9.05 4.23
N PHE A 91 8.51 -8.70 4.79
CA PHE A 91 8.00 -9.32 6.00
C PHE A 91 7.78 -10.83 5.82
N TYR A 92 7.18 -11.23 4.69
CA TYR A 92 7.00 -12.64 4.32
C TYR A 92 8.33 -13.39 4.27
N GLU A 93 9.36 -12.85 3.61
CA GLU A 93 10.68 -13.49 3.53
C GLU A 93 11.31 -13.64 4.92
N LEU A 94 11.24 -12.62 5.77
CA LEU A 94 11.74 -12.70 7.14
C LEU A 94 11.01 -13.78 7.95
N LEU A 95 9.68 -13.85 7.81
CA LEU A 95 8.87 -14.85 8.52
C LEU A 95 9.20 -16.27 8.05
N LYS A 96 9.33 -16.47 6.74
CA LYS A 96 9.68 -17.75 6.14
C LYS A 96 11.04 -18.25 6.61
N ASN A 97 12.03 -17.36 6.64
CA ASN A 97 13.38 -17.70 7.10
C ASN A 97 13.42 -18.06 8.59
N GLU A 98 12.70 -17.30 9.45
CA GLU A 98 12.68 -17.54 10.90
C GLU A 98 11.99 -18.86 11.27
N PHE A 99 10.85 -19.15 10.66
CA PHE A 99 10.09 -20.33 11.05
C PHE A 99 10.51 -21.59 10.27
N ASN A 100 11.34 -21.47 9.24
CA ASN A 100 11.79 -22.57 8.36
C ASN A 100 10.61 -23.46 7.92
N LYS A 101 9.48 -22.86 7.58
CA LYS A 101 8.21 -23.53 7.29
C LYS A 101 7.82 -23.40 5.82
N ASN A 102 7.31 -24.49 5.25
CA ASN A 102 6.76 -24.51 3.89
C ASN A 102 5.27 -24.03 3.83
N ASN A 103 4.68 -23.75 4.97
CA ASN A 103 3.25 -23.39 5.10
C ASN A 103 3.01 -21.91 5.42
N ILE A 104 3.89 -21.05 4.90
CA ILE A 104 3.70 -19.59 4.92
C ILE A 104 3.49 -19.14 3.49
N PHE A 105 2.38 -18.45 3.24
CA PHE A 105 1.93 -18.06 1.91
C PHE A 105 1.73 -16.55 1.85
N LEU A 106 2.13 -15.96 0.74
CA LEU A 106 1.76 -14.60 0.37
C LEU A 106 0.60 -14.68 -0.62
N ASP A 107 -0.51 -14.04 -0.33
CA ASP A 107 -1.67 -13.99 -1.20
C ASP A 107 -2.18 -12.56 -1.34
N LYS A 108 -3.13 -12.36 -2.25
CA LYS A 108 -3.60 -11.04 -2.67
C LYS A 108 -5.10 -10.90 -2.41
N ILE A 109 -5.48 -9.69 -1.99
CA ILE A 109 -6.85 -9.22 -2.06
C ILE A 109 -6.95 -8.34 -3.31
N ASP A 110 -7.76 -8.77 -4.26
CA ASP A 110 -8.03 -8.00 -5.46
C ASP A 110 -8.95 -6.82 -5.14
N ARG A 111 -8.65 -5.69 -5.77
CA ARG A 111 -9.46 -4.48 -5.76
C ARG A 111 -9.82 -4.14 -7.20
N ILE A 112 -11.11 -4.20 -7.54
CA ILE A 112 -11.56 -4.13 -8.94
C ILE A 112 -11.63 -2.68 -9.44
N ASN A 113 -11.84 -1.71 -8.56
CA ASN A 113 -11.97 -0.30 -8.94
C ASN A 113 -10.69 0.49 -8.62
N THR A 114 -10.26 1.32 -9.57
CA THR A 114 -9.19 2.30 -9.40
C THR A 114 -9.75 3.71 -9.44
N TYR A 115 -9.32 4.57 -8.51
CA TYR A 115 -9.74 5.96 -8.42
C TYR A 115 -8.58 6.90 -8.74
N ALA A 116 -8.91 8.07 -9.29
CA ALA A 116 -7.95 9.13 -9.53
C ALA A 116 -7.51 9.83 -8.23
N GLU A 117 -8.42 9.91 -7.26
CA GLU A 117 -8.26 10.67 -6.03
C GLU A 117 -7.18 10.11 -5.11
N ASP A 118 -6.52 11.01 -4.37
CA ASP A 118 -5.59 10.63 -3.30
C ASP A 118 -6.32 10.55 -1.96
N TYR A 119 -6.36 9.35 -1.38
CA TYR A 119 -6.95 9.11 -0.06
C TYR A 119 -6.35 9.97 1.06
N GLY A 120 -5.10 10.38 0.93
CA GLY A 120 -4.40 11.19 1.94
C GLY A 120 -5.08 12.53 2.22
N LEU A 121 -5.84 13.05 1.26
CA LEU A 121 -6.56 14.33 1.37
C LEU A 121 -8.00 14.20 1.87
N MET A 122 -8.55 12.98 1.94
CA MET A 122 -9.96 12.73 2.25
C MET A 122 -10.24 12.60 3.74
N THR A 123 -11.43 13.03 4.15
CA THR A 123 -11.99 12.73 5.48
C THR A 123 -12.33 11.23 5.60
N ALA A 124 -12.52 10.75 6.83
CA ALA A 124 -12.94 9.37 7.07
C ALA A 124 -14.27 9.01 6.36
N LYS A 125 -15.22 9.96 6.31
CA LYS A 125 -16.52 9.76 5.66
C LYS A 125 -16.39 9.66 4.13
N GLU A 126 -15.58 10.51 3.52
CA GLU A 126 -15.30 10.48 2.09
C GLU A 126 -14.57 9.20 1.69
N ARG A 127 -13.56 8.78 2.47
CA ARG A 127 -12.87 7.50 2.27
C ARG A 127 -13.83 6.32 2.33
N LEU A 128 -14.70 6.28 3.35
CA LEU A 128 -15.66 5.20 3.51
C LEU A 128 -16.67 5.17 2.35
N ALA A 129 -17.19 6.32 1.92
CA ALA A 129 -18.11 6.42 0.80
C ALA A 129 -17.47 5.97 -0.53
N LEU A 130 -16.20 6.31 -0.76
CA LEU A 130 -15.48 5.91 -1.95
C LEU A 130 -15.20 4.39 -1.96
N ILE A 131 -14.75 3.85 -0.82
CA ILE A 131 -14.37 2.43 -0.68
C ILE A 131 -15.61 1.53 -0.62
N SER A 132 -16.76 2.00 -0.13
CA SER A 132 -17.99 1.18 -0.08
C SER A 132 -18.48 0.74 -1.45
N ASN A 133 -18.06 1.43 -2.52
CA ASN A 133 -18.35 1.07 -3.91
C ASN A 133 -17.28 0.15 -4.52
N ASP A 134 -16.19 -0.14 -3.81
CA ASP A 134 -15.16 -1.06 -4.27
C ASP A 134 -15.61 -2.51 -4.12
N THR A 135 -15.23 -3.33 -5.07
CA THR A 135 -15.36 -4.78 -4.96
C THR A 135 -14.00 -5.36 -4.54
N TYR A 136 -13.99 -5.98 -3.39
CA TYR A 136 -12.83 -6.70 -2.88
C TYR A 136 -13.09 -8.19 -2.90
N SER A 137 -12.09 -8.98 -3.28
CA SER A 137 -12.17 -10.43 -3.23
C SER A 137 -10.83 -11.05 -2.87
N PHE A 138 -10.88 -12.12 -2.09
CA PHE A 138 -9.70 -12.97 -1.95
C PHE A 138 -9.44 -13.73 -3.24
N ASN A 139 -8.19 -13.83 -3.66
CA ASN A 139 -7.80 -14.66 -4.80
C ASN A 139 -8.18 -16.12 -4.57
N LYS A 140 -7.98 -16.60 -3.35
CA LYS A 140 -8.47 -17.92 -2.88
C LYS A 140 -9.10 -17.79 -1.50
N LYS A 141 -10.19 -18.53 -1.25
CA LYS A 141 -10.74 -18.62 0.12
C LYS A 141 -9.68 -19.24 1.04
N PRO A 142 -9.34 -18.58 2.16
CA PRO A 142 -8.34 -19.11 3.09
C PRO A 142 -8.77 -20.44 3.70
N ASN A 143 -7.81 -21.29 3.99
CA ASN A 143 -8.03 -22.53 4.73
C ASN A 143 -8.42 -22.20 6.18
N ASN A 144 -9.40 -22.89 6.74
CA ASN A 144 -9.97 -22.60 8.06
C ASN A 144 -8.98 -22.69 9.23
N ASP A 145 -7.89 -23.45 9.09
CA ASP A 145 -6.89 -23.65 10.14
C ASP A 145 -5.71 -22.67 10.06
N SER A 146 -5.73 -21.75 9.09
CA SER A 146 -4.65 -20.78 8.91
C SER A 146 -4.84 -19.52 9.76
N ILE A 147 -3.72 -18.85 10.06
CA ILE A 147 -3.71 -17.48 10.59
C ILE A 147 -3.63 -16.52 9.41
N LEU A 148 -4.51 -15.52 9.38
CA LEU A 148 -4.50 -14.46 8.38
C LEU A 148 -3.81 -13.22 8.94
N ILE A 149 -2.77 -12.74 8.26
CA ILE A 149 -2.04 -11.53 8.64
C ILE A 149 -2.26 -10.49 7.55
N PHE A 150 -2.92 -9.39 7.90
CA PHE A 150 -3.13 -8.25 7.01
C PHE A 150 -2.10 -7.18 7.36
N ILE A 151 -1.24 -6.85 6.41
CA ILE A 151 -0.14 -5.88 6.58
C ILE A 151 -0.47 -4.61 5.81
N ASP A 152 -0.34 -3.47 6.50
CA ASP A 152 -0.37 -2.17 5.86
C ASP A 152 0.67 -1.24 6.49
N ASP A 153 0.99 -0.15 5.80
CA ASP A 153 2.01 0.77 6.26
C ASP A 153 1.49 1.68 7.38
N ILE A 154 0.32 2.30 7.21
CA ILE A 154 -0.21 3.25 8.18
C ILE A 154 -1.72 3.13 8.36
N SER A 155 -2.16 3.21 9.60
CA SER A 155 -3.59 3.28 9.93
C SER A 155 -3.94 4.66 10.48
N ILE A 156 -4.70 5.44 9.71
CA ILE A 156 -5.16 6.78 10.09
C ILE A 156 -6.60 6.73 10.63
N THR A 157 -7.56 6.40 9.77
CA THR A 157 -8.99 6.34 10.10
C THR A 157 -9.47 4.93 10.43
N GLY A 158 -8.67 3.92 10.09
CA GLY A 158 -9.05 2.49 10.18
C GLY A 158 -10.00 2.03 9.08
N THR A 159 -10.27 2.86 8.07
CA THR A 159 -11.25 2.54 7.00
C THR A 159 -10.87 1.29 6.23
N HIS A 160 -9.59 1.09 5.89
CA HIS A 160 -9.12 -0.12 5.20
C HIS A 160 -9.38 -1.39 6.02
N GLN A 161 -9.15 -1.34 7.34
CA GLN A 161 -9.45 -2.46 8.22
C GLN A 161 -10.94 -2.79 8.23
N ILE A 162 -11.81 -1.79 8.35
CA ILE A 162 -13.28 -1.98 8.34
C ILE A 162 -13.74 -2.69 7.06
N VAL A 163 -13.18 -2.32 5.92
CA VAL A 163 -13.53 -2.95 4.64
C VAL A 163 -13.11 -4.42 4.59
N ILE A 164 -11.90 -4.73 5.06
CA ILE A 164 -11.44 -6.12 5.15
C ILE A 164 -12.25 -6.93 6.17
N GLU A 165 -12.60 -6.33 7.32
CA GLU A 165 -13.48 -6.96 8.31
C GLU A 165 -14.84 -7.30 7.70
N ASN A 166 -15.45 -6.39 6.95
CA ASN A 166 -16.72 -6.63 6.26
C ASN A 166 -16.59 -7.76 5.21
N LEU A 167 -15.48 -7.80 4.46
CA LEU A 167 -15.22 -8.88 3.51
C LEU A 167 -15.12 -10.24 4.21
N ILE A 168 -14.40 -10.29 5.33
CA ILE A 168 -14.23 -11.49 6.16
C ILE A 168 -15.58 -11.96 6.70
N GLU A 169 -16.40 -11.05 7.21
CA GLU A 169 -17.74 -11.35 7.74
C GLU A 169 -18.68 -11.86 6.64
N ASN A 170 -18.70 -11.19 5.48
CA ASN A 170 -19.56 -11.59 4.36
C ASN A 170 -19.20 -12.97 3.78
N LEU A 171 -17.93 -13.37 3.87
CA LEU A 171 -17.46 -14.69 3.43
C LEU A 171 -17.47 -15.74 4.53
N GLU A 172 -17.96 -15.39 5.73
CA GLU A 172 -18.02 -16.27 6.92
C GLU A 172 -16.66 -16.90 7.28
N ILE A 173 -15.57 -16.12 7.13
CA ILE A 173 -14.21 -16.56 7.46
C ILE A 173 -14.03 -16.58 8.97
N LYS A 174 -13.61 -17.74 9.52
CA LYS A 174 -13.51 -17.98 10.98
C LYS A 174 -12.06 -18.07 11.50
N ASN A 175 -11.11 -17.76 10.67
CA ASN A 175 -9.69 -17.81 10.96
C ASN A 175 -9.29 -16.90 12.12
N ASP A 176 -8.15 -17.19 12.74
CA ASP A 176 -7.45 -16.22 13.58
C ASP A 176 -6.87 -15.09 12.70
N ILE A 177 -7.09 -13.82 13.08
CA ILE A 177 -6.80 -12.66 12.26
C ILE A 177 -5.92 -11.67 13.02
N VAL A 178 -4.88 -11.21 12.36
CA VAL A 178 -3.96 -10.17 12.84
C VAL A 178 -3.92 -9.04 11.81
N PHE A 179 -4.30 -7.83 12.20
CA PHE A 179 -4.02 -6.62 11.45
C PHE A 179 -2.75 -5.99 12.00
N LEU A 180 -1.73 -5.86 11.17
CA LEU A 180 -0.40 -5.36 11.56
C LEU A 180 -0.03 -4.14 10.72
N TYR A 181 0.22 -3.02 11.39
CA TYR A 181 0.60 -1.74 10.81
C TYR A 181 2.01 -1.35 11.23
N TYR A 182 2.76 -0.71 10.33
CA TYR A 182 4.00 -0.05 10.72
C TYR A 182 3.71 1.10 11.68
N ALA A 183 2.72 1.95 11.35
CA ALA A 183 2.34 3.05 12.22
C ALA A 183 0.81 3.22 12.34
N LYS A 184 0.35 3.76 13.47
CA LYS A 184 -1.06 4.06 13.72
C LYS A 184 -1.24 5.42 14.37
N LEU A 185 -2.13 6.25 13.80
CA LEU A 185 -2.55 7.51 14.40
C LEU A 185 -3.38 7.23 15.66
N ILE A 186 -2.92 7.70 16.81
CA ILE A 186 -3.56 7.41 18.10
C ILE A 186 -4.53 8.50 18.56
N ASP A 187 -4.37 9.74 18.16
CA ASP A 187 -5.19 10.88 18.58
C ASP A 187 -6.36 11.21 17.62
N LYS A 188 -6.38 10.67 16.40
CA LYS A 188 -7.46 10.81 15.39
C LYS A 188 -7.92 12.25 15.10
N THR A 189 -7.15 13.24 15.45
CA THR A 189 -7.54 14.67 15.37
C THR A 189 -7.44 15.21 13.95
N ASN A 190 -6.47 14.70 13.17
CA ASN A 190 -6.21 15.20 11.82
C ASN A 190 -5.91 14.09 10.81
N PRO A 191 -6.89 13.66 10.01
CA PRO A 191 -6.66 12.65 8.97
C PRO A 191 -5.73 13.12 7.84
N LYS A 192 -5.50 14.44 7.70
CA LYS A 192 -4.59 15.01 6.69
C LYS A 192 -3.11 14.78 7.01
N ILE A 193 -2.78 14.31 8.23
CA ILE A 193 -1.40 13.94 8.59
C ILE A 193 -0.81 12.90 7.63
N GLU A 194 -1.64 12.04 7.03
CA GLU A 194 -1.19 11.09 6.02
C GLU A 194 -0.61 11.78 4.78
N SER A 195 -1.29 12.81 4.28
CA SER A 195 -0.79 13.58 3.13
C SER A 195 0.54 14.26 3.45
N TYR A 196 0.66 14.82 4.65
CA TYR A 196 1.92 15.40 5.13
C TYR A 196 3.06 14.37 5.15
N LEU A 197 2.83 13.20 5.72
CA LEU A 197 3.83 12.12 5.79
C LEU A 197 4.21 11.61 4.40
N ASN A 198 3.23 11.39 3.54
CA ASN A 198 3.45 10.92 2.18
C ASN A 198 4.33 11.87 1.36
N SER A 199 4.12 13.18 1.47
CA SER A 199 4.86 14.19 0.70
C SER A 199 6.00 14.84 1.49
N TYR A 200 6.43 14.28 2.61
CA TYR A 200 7.41 14.91 3.49
C TYR A 200 8.76 15.14 2.79
N LYS A 201 9.25 14.13 2.08
CA LYS A 201 10.53 14.17 1.34
C LYS A 201 10.32 14.45 -0.14
N ILE A 202 9.38 13.78 -0.78
CA ILE A 202 9.14 13.91 -2.21
C ILE A 202 8.14 15.05 -2.46
N LYS A 203 8.67 16.24 -2.76
CA LYS A 203 7.90 17.48 -2.95
C LYS A 203 7.99 18.02 -4.38
N SER A 204 9.02 17.65 -5.11
CA SER A 204 9.33 18.13 -6.44
C SER A 204 9.61 16.99 -7.41
N VAL A 205 9.67 17.33 -8.70
CA VAL A 205 10.10 16.40 -9.75
C VAL A 205 11.54 15.94 -9.50
N ASP A 206 12.43 16.86 -9.09
CA ASP A 206 13.83 16.54 -8.84
C ASP A 206 14.00 15.55 -7.69
N ASP A 207 13.21 15.69 -6.61
CA ASP A 207 13.21 14.72 -5.51
C ASP A 207 12.82 13.32 -6.02
N LEU A 208 11.78 13.25 -6.87
CA LEU A 208 11.32 11.99 -7.44
C LEU A 208 12.36 11.40 -8.42
N VAL A 209 12.95 12.22 -9.28
CA VAL A 209 14.00 11.79 -10.23
C VAL A 209 15.19 11.21 -9.48
N ASN A 210 15.64 11.85 -8.39
CA ASN A 210 16.73 11.36 -7.57
C ASN A 210 16.39 10.01 -6.93
N LEU A 211 15.14 9.84 -6.45
CA LEU A 211 14.68 8.57 -5.91
C LEU A 211 14.65 7.47 -6.98
N ILE A 212 14.11 7.76 -8.16
CA ILE A 212 14.01 6.80 -9.28
C ILE A 212 15.40 6.34 -9.73
N LYS A 213 16.37 7.24 -9.79
CA LYS A 213 17.77 6.92 -10.15
C LYS A 213 18.52 6.13 -9.06
N SER A 214 17.94 5.96 -7.88
CA SER A 214 18.53 5.09 -6.88
C SER A 214 18.38 3.62 -7.26
N SER A 215 19.34 2.78 -6.89
CA SER A 215 19.31 1.33 -7.17
C SER A 215 18.21 0.57 -6.44
N SER A 216 17.46 1.22 -5.58
CA SER A 216 16.43 0.64 -4.72
C SER A 216 15.00 1.10 -5.05
N PHE A 217 14.76 1.56 -6.28
CA PHE A 217 13.46 2.04 -6.70
C PHE A 217 12.61 0.96 -7.38
N GLN A 218 11.30 0.95 -7.08
CA GLN A 218 10.25 0.26 -7.84
C GLN A 218 8.99 1.12 -7.92
N PHE A 219 8.28 1.05 -9.06
CA PHE A 219 7.05 1.81 -9.24
C PHE A 219 5.95 1.39 -8.26
N THR A 220 5.33 2.40 -7.65
CA THR A 220 4.10 2.27 -6.88
C THR A 220 2.95 2.98 -7.58
N THR A 221 1.71 2.66 -7.19
CA THR A 221 0.53 3.41 -7.62
C THR A 221 0.70 4.92 -7.39
N ARG A 222 1.30 5.32 -6.25
CA ARG A 222 1.54 6.73 -5.91
C ARG A 222 2.52 7.38 -6.86
N THR A 223 3.64 6.73 -7.15
CA THR A 223 4.66 7.26 -8.06
C THR A 223 4.10 7.49 -9.45
N ILE A 224 3.36 6.51 -9.99
CA ILE A 224 2.78 6.61 -11.33
C ILE A 224 1.74 7.75 -11.38
N LYS A 225 0.85 7.82 -10.38
CA LYS A 225 -0.13 8.90 -10.30
C LYS A 225 0.53 10.28 -10.19
N PHE A 226 1.59 10.41 -9.38
CA PHE A 226 2.34 11.65 -9.26
C PHE A 226 2.90 12.08 -10.62
N ILE A 227 3.62 11.20 -11.33
CA ILE A 227 4.21 11.51 -12.65
C ILE A 227 3.12 11.92 -13.65
N LEU A 228 2.03 11.15 -13.72
CA LEU A 228 0.97 11.40 -14.69
C LEU A 228 0.11 12.64 -14.36
N SER A 229 0.14 13.14 -13.13
CA SER A 229 -0.56 14.37 -12.71
C SER A 229 0.30 15.64 -12.76
N LEU A 230 1.55 15.56 -13.17
CA LEU A 230 2.43 16.73 -13.31
C LEU A 230 1.89 17.72 -14.33
N ASN A 231 2.08 19.00 -14.06
CA ASN A 231 1.87 20.02 -15.09
C ASN A 231 2.88 19.85 -16.24
N ASN A 232 2.62 20.48 -17.38
CA ASN A 232 3.42 20.27 -18.59
C ASN A 232 4.91 20.61 -18.40
N SER A 233 5.26 21.67 -17.66
CA SER A 233 6.66 22.05 -17.41
C SER A 233 7.40 20.98 -16.59
N ASP A 234 6.79 20.55 -15.49
CA ASP A 234 7.38 19.56 -14.60
C ASP A 234 7.45 18.19 -15.26
N PHE A 235 6.44 17.86 -16.07
CA PHE A 235 6.44 16.62 -16.86
C PHE A 235 7.56 16.58 -17.89
N LEU A 236 7.81 17.68 -18.61
CA LEU A 236 8.95 17.78 -19.54
C LEU A 236 10.29 17.68 -18.78
N THR A 237 10.40 18.28 -17.59
CA THR A 237 11.59 18.13 -16.74
C THR A 237 11.81 16.68 -16.37
N PHE A 238 10.74 15.96 -15.98
CA PHE A 238 10.79 14.52 -15.70
C PHE A 238 11.30 13.73 -16.93
N ILE A 239 10.68 13.92 -18.09
CA ILE A 239 11.06 13.20 -19.32
C ILE A 239 12.52 13.46 -19.69
N ASN A 240 12.95 14.73 -19.66
CA ASN A 240 14.33 15.10 -20.02
C ASN A 240 15.37 14.48 -19.08
N SER A 241 14.99 14.21 -17.83
CA SER A 241 15.87 13.56 -16.86
C SER A 241 16.20 12.09 -17.19
N PHE A 242 15.38 11.44 -18.06
CA PHE A 242 15.52 10.03 -18.45
C PHE A 242 15.74 9.80 -19.94
N HIS A 243 15.84 10.85 -20.75
CA HIS A 243 15.79 10.77 -22.22
C HIS A 243 16.92 9.95 -22.87
N ASN A 244 18.07 9.77 -22.26
CA ASN A 244 19.24 9.19 -22.93
C ASN A 244 19.72 7.84 -22.38
N THR A 245 19.18 7.33 -21.29
CA THR A 245 19.76 6.17 -20.59
C THR A 245 18.79 5.13 -20.07
N GLU A 246 17.49 5.42 -19.98
CA GLU A 246 16.54 4.59 -19.21
C GLU A 246 15.20 4.37 -19.93
N PHE A 247 15.26 3.99 -21.23
CA PHE A 247 14.05 3.66 -22.01
C PHE A 247 13.22 2.54 -21.39
N ASP A 248 13.88 1.57 -20.73
CA ASP A 248 13.20 0.46 -20.07
C ASP A 248 12.30 0.95 -18.93
N LEU A 249 12.73 1.96 -18.20
CA LEU A 249 11.96 2.55 -17.09
C LEU A 249 10.69 3.26 -17.60
N LEU A 250 10.82 4.06 -18.68
CA LEU A 250 9.66 4.72 -19.29
C LEU A 250 8.70 3.70 -19.90
N GLY A 251 9.21 2.62 -20.49
CA GLY A 251 8.42 1.49 -20.99
C GLY A 251 7.64 0.80 -19.88
N GLU A 252 8.26 0.56 -18.73
CA GLU A 252 7.61 0.01 -17.56
C GLU A 252 6.51 0.93 -17.02
N LEU A 253 6.79 2.23 -16.88
CA LEU A 253 5.81 3.24 -16.49
C LEU A 253 4.57 3.21 -17.39
N ILE A 254 4.76 3.21 -18.72
CA ILE A 254 3.67 3.15 -19.70
C ILE A 254 2.88 1.86 -19.53
N LYS A 255 3.55 0.71 -19.47
CA LYS A 255 2.94 -0.61 -19.31
C LYS A 255 2.07 -0.68 -18.06
N LEU A 256 2.58 -0.21 -16.93
CA LEU A 256 1.86 -0.19 -15.66
C LEU A 256 0.65 0.76 -15.72
N ALA A 257 0.83 1.96 -16.26
CA ALA A 257 -0.26 2.94 -16.39
C ALA A 257 -1.41 2.43 -17.25
N LEU A 258 -1.10 1.78 -18.38
CA LEU A 258 -2.09 1.16 -19.28
C LEU A 258 -2.80 -0.02 -18.59
N SER A 259 -2.09 -0.81 -17.78
CA SER A 259 -2.69 -1.92 -17.06
C SER A 259 -3.80 -1.48 -16.09
N ASN A 260 -3.71 -0.28 -15.54
CA ASN A 260 -4.72 0.36 -14.68
C ASN A 260 -5.69 1.27 -15.45
N LYS A 261 -5.65 1.27 -16.77
CA LYS A 261 -6.53 2.06 -17.65
C LYS A 261 -6.47 3.57 -17.41
N TYR A 262 -5.29 4.08 -17.03
CA TYR A 262 -5.10 5.51 -16.76
C TYR A 262 -5.27 6.38 -18.01
N GLU A 263 -5.19 5.82 -19.22
CA GLU A 263 -5.54 6.49 -20.47
C GLU A 263 -7.00 6.96 -20.54
N LYS A 264 -7.88 6.38 -19.69
CA LYS A 264 -9.30 6.73 -19.60
C LYS A 264 -9.60 7.79 -18.53
N MET A 265 -8.60 8.20 -17.75
CA MET A 265 -8.75 9.17 -16.67
C MET A 265 -8.27 10.55 -17.13
N ASP A 266 -9.17 11.55 -17.13
CA ASP A 266 -8.87 12.89 -17.63
C ASP A 266 -7.64 13.53 -17.00
N CYS A 267 -7.40 13.29 -15.71
CA CYS A 267 -6.25 13.82 -14.99
C CYS A 267 -4.90 13.17 -15.35
N TYR A 268 -4.88 12.04 -16.07
CA TYR A 268 -3.66 11.28 -16.38
C TYR A 268 -3.41 11.08 -17.88
N LYS A 269 -4.47 11.15 -18.70
CA LYS A 269 -4.42 10.75 -20.12
C LYS A 269 -3.44 11.56 -20.94
N ASP A 270 -3.31 12.86 -20.68
CA ASP A 270 -2.50 13.75 -21.52
C ASP A 270 -1.01 13.44 -21.37
N ASN A 271 -0.50 13.30 -20.14
CA ASN A 271 0.87 12.93 -19.88
C ASN A 271 1.18 11.49 -20.33
N LEU A 272 0.23 10.57 -20.14
CA LEU A 272 0.39 9.20 -20.62
C LEU A 272 0.47 9.14 -22.16
N ASN A 273 -0.35 9.90 -22.89
CA ASN A 273 -0.28 9.99 -24.34
C ASN A 273 1.04 10.59 -24.82
N GLN A 274 1.58 11.59 -24.14
CA GLN A 274 2.91 12.13 -24.43
C GLN A 274 4.00 11.05 -24.30
N LEU A 275 3.98 10.26 -23.22
CA LEU A 275 4.92 9.13 -23.00
C LEU A 275 4.85 8.10 -24.13
N ILE A 276 3.63 7.68 -24.50
CA ILE A 276 3.40 6.69 -25.57
C ILE A 276 3.94 7.22 -26.91
N ASN A 277 3.69 8.48 -27.22
CA ASN A 277 4.18 9.09 -28.45
C ASN A 277 5.71 9.23 -28.47
N LEU A 278 6.31 9.51 -27.33
CA LEU A 278 7.78 9.57 -27.20
C LEU A 278 8.39 8.18 -27.47
N GLN A 279 7.88 7.15 -26.84
CA GLN A 279 8.36 5.78 -27.01
C GLN A 279 8.26 5.31 -28.46
N LYS A 280 7.16 5.61 -29.16
CA LYS A 280 7.00 5.28 -30.58
C LYS A 280 8.08 5.93 -31.46
N ARG A 281 8.42 7.21 -31.22
CA ARG A 281 9.45 7.92 -31.99
C ARG A 281 10.84 7.31 -31.81
N THR A 282 11.13 6.78 -30.63
CA THR A 282 12.45 6.22 -30.32
C THR A 282 12.64 4.80 -30.87
N VAL A 283 11.56 4.04 -31.06
CA VAL A 283 11.62 2.68 -31.65
C VAL A 283 11.81 2.73 -33.17
N TYR A 284 11.48 3.85 -33.83
CA TYR A 284 11.56 4.02 -35.29
C TYR A 284 12.72 4.95 -35.73
N ALA A 285 13.53 5.45 -34.79
CA ALA A 285 14.76 6.22 -35.07
C ALA A 285 16.01 5.34 -34.93
#